data_914ecac5f6082f6d5d955aad1100042f
#
_entry.id   914ecac5f6082f6d5d955aad1100042f
#
_cell.length_a   1.000
_cell.length_b   1.000
_cell.length_c   1.000
_cell.angle_alpha   90.00
_cell.angle_beta   90.00
_cell.angle_gamma   90.00
#
_symmetry.space_group_name_H-M   'P 1'
#
loop_
_entity.id
_entity.type
_entity.pdbx_description
1 polymer ?
#
loop_
_entity_poly.entity_id
_entity_poly.type
_entity_poly.pdbx_seq_one_letter_code
_entity_poly.pdbx_strand_id
1 'polypeptide(L)'
;MTEQTRPLPDDFFKDWKQREALAESMIPVIGKLYRERNVSTYMYGNNMVNKSVIDLMKSHRFVRQVEMNELSEFDTAPMLDAIAKLQLGPAHLDLGKMVVKFQKGGNGRSIQDFVHDELAEIVGSDIKPLPEPQDVVLYGFGRIGRLVARILIDKAGGGDVLRLRAVVIRKSKLDNDLEKRAALLRRDSVHGSFKGTIRVLNESNTLVVNGNPIKVIYANNPEEIDYTEYGINNALIVDNTGVWKDNAGLGGHLRPGASRVLLTAPAGDDIPNIVYGINHHEITPERKIISAASCTTNAIVPVLKCLLDEYGINNGHVETVHAYTNDQNLIDNYHKGDRRGRSAALNMVLTSTGAAKAVAKAIPELKGKLTGNAIRVPTPNVSMAILNLQLGRETSVEDLNEFLRQKALHSSLQQQIGYTVSTEAVSTDFVGSRQACVLDSQATIVDGNSCVLYCWYDNEFGYSCQVVRCLEKFAGVVWPSYPLEGE
;
A
#
# COMPACT_ATOMS: atom_id res chain seq x y z
N MET A 1 13.36 -22.74 18.91
CA MET A 1 14.38 -22.16 18.00
C MET A 1 15.40 -21.46 18.87
N THR A 2 16.69 -21.78 18.74
CA THR A 2 17.74 -21.13 19.52
C THR A 2 17.86 -19.70 19.03
N GLU A 3 17.61 -18.74 19.95
CA GLU A 3 17.89 -17.33 19.73
C GLU A 3 19.37 -17.18 19.30
N GLN A 4 19.61 -16.79 18.05
CA GLN A 4 20.92 -16.30 17.63
C GLN A 4 21.05 -14.86 18.12
N THR A 5 21.31 -14.68 19.39
CA THR A 5 21.59 -13.36 19.95
C THR A 5 23.00 -12.93 19.55
N ARG A 6 23.12 -11.84 18.82
CA ARG A 6 24.41 -11.19 18.59
C ARG A 6 25.01 -10.77 19.92
N PRO A 7 26.29 -11.04 20.21
CA PRO A 7 26.94 -10.55 21.44
C PRO A 7 26.78 -9.04 21.54
N LEU A 8 26.50 -8.56 22.74
CA LEU A 8 26.48 -7.11 22.99
C LEU A 8 27.84 -6.52 22.63
N PRO A 9 27.90 -5.39 21.92
CA PRO A 9 29.15 -4.76 21.55
C PRO A 9 29.86 -4.21 22.80
N ASP A 10 31.17 -4.32 22.86
CA ASP A 10 32.00 -3.74 23.92
C ASP A 10 31.91 -2.18 23.93
N ASP A 11 31.68 -1.60 22.75
CA ASP A 11 31.51 -0.16 22.55
C ASP A 11 30.29 0.10 21.66
N PHE A 12 29.18 0.48 22.27
CA PHE A 12 27.91 0.76 21.58
C PHE A 12 28.00 1.92 20.60
N PHE A 13 28.80 2.94 20.89
CA PHE A 13 28.94 4.09 20.00
C PHE A 13 29.79 3.75 18.78
N LYS A 14 30.79 2.91 18.93
CA LYS A 14 31.58 2.40 17.83
C LYS A 14 30.75 1.49 16.92
N ASP A 15 29.95 0.59 17.48
CA ASP A 15 28.99 -0.27 16.76
C ASP A 15 27.99 0.59 15.98
N TRP A 16 27.39 1.58 16.62
CA TRP A 16 26.48 2.53 15.97
C TRP A 16 27.10 3.19 14.74
N LYS A 17 28.31 3.77 14.89
CA LYS A 17 28.99 4.45 13.76
C LYS A 17 29.30 3.51 12.62
N GLN A 18 29.66 2.26 12.91
CA GLN A 18 29.92 1.26 11.87
C GLN A 18 28.63 0.90 11.10
N ARG A 19 27.53 0.70 11.81
CA ARG A 19 26.21 0.39 11.20
C ARG A 19 25.68 1.59 10.41
N GLU A 20 25.82 2.79 10.94
CA GLU A 20 25.44 4.02 10.25
C GLU A 20 26.22 4.17 8.93
N ALA A 21 27.55 3.95 8.93
CA ALA A 21 28.38 4.01 7.75
C ALA A 21 28.01 2.93 6.71
N LEU A 22 27.65 1.72 7.14
CA LEU A 22 27.14 0.67 6.26
C LEU A 22 25.80 1.07 5.63
N ALA A 23 24.84 1.53 6.43
CA ALA A 23 23.54 1.98 5.95
C ALA A 23 23.69 3.15 4.97
N GLU A 24 24.63 4.10 5.21
CA GLU A 24 24.97 5.18 4.30
C GLU A 24 25.50 4.67 2.96
N SER A 25 26.39 3.67 2.98
CA SER A 25 26.95 3.06 1.75
C SER A 25 25.89 2.29 0.93
N MET A 26 24.85 1.77 1.54
CA MET A 26 23.76 1.05 0.86
C MET A 26 22.89 1.99 0.01
N ILE A 27 22.71 3.24 0.39
CA ILE A 27 21.77 4.18 -0.27
C ILE A 27 22.08 4.36 -1.78
N PRO A 28 23.29 4.67 -2.22
CA PRO A 28 23.58 4.83 -3.65
C PRO A 28 23.39 3.53 -4.44
N VAL A 29 23.68 2.37 -3.83
CA VAL A 29 23.52 1.06 -4.45
C VAL A 29 22.03 0.75 -4.68
N ILE A 30 21.20 0.91 -3.65
CA ILE A 30 19.74 0.77 -3.72
C ILE A 30 19.16 1.70 -4.80
N GLY A 31 19.60 2.97 -4.79
CA GLY A 31 19.15 3.96 -5.76
C GLY A 31 19.53 3.62 -7.19
N LYS A 32 20.73 3.10 -7.42
CA LYS A 32 21.22 2.67 -8.74
C LYS A 32 20.41 1.48 -9.27
N LEU A 33 20.26 0.42 -8.47
CA LEU A 33 19.46 -0.75 -8.81
C LEU A 33 18.03 -0.36 -9.21
N TYR A 34 17.41 0.54 -8.44
CA TYR A 34 16.05 1.01 -8.69
C TYR A 34 15.95 1.80 -10.01
N ARG A 35 16.80 2.81 -10.24
CA ARG A 35 16.70 3.69 -11.40
C ARG A 35 17.14 3.04 -12.70
N GLU A 36 18.18 2.21 -12.66
CA GLU A 36 18.80 1.66 -13.87
C GLU A 36 18.28 0.29 -14.25
N ARG A 37 17.70 -0.46 -13.28
CA ARG A 37 17.32 -1.86 -13.45
C ARG A 37 15.86 -2.16 -13.07
N ASN A 38 15.14 -1.19 -12.53
CA ASN A 38 13.82 -1.40 -11.92
C ASN A 38 13.84 -2.49 -10.83
N VAL A 39 14.97 -2.65 -10.13
CA VAL A 39 15.09 -3.56 -8.99
C VAL A 39 14.77 -2.79 -7.72
N SER A 40 13.68 -3.16 -7.07
CA SER A 40 13.27 -2.58 -5.79
C SER A 40 13.69 -3.48 -4.63
N THR A 41 14.35 -2.91 -3.62
CA THR A 41 14.80 -3.64 -2.44
C THR A 41 13.83 -3.47 -1.27
N TYR A 42 13.65 -4.53 -0.51
CA TYR A 42 12.74 -4.60 0.64
C TYR A 42 13.43 -5.20 1.87
N MET A 43 12.85 -4.95 3.03
CA MET A 43 13.19 -5.54 4.30
C MET A 43 11.90 -6.07 4.94
N TYR A 44 11.62 -7.35 4.83
CA TYR A 44 10.35 -7.97 5.26
C TYR A 44 9.13 -7.17 4.77
N GLY A 45 9.07 -6.97 3.45
CA GLY A 45 7.99 -6.23 2.79
C GLY A 45 8.05 -4.69 2.89
N ASN A 46 8.94 -4.13 3.74
CA ASN A 46 9.13 -2.69 3.83
C ASN A 46 10.11 -2.20 2.78
N ASN A 47 9.66 -1.30 1.91
CA ASN A 47 10.47 -0.76 0.82
C ASN A 47 11.66 0.05 1.35
N MET A 48 12.87 -0.21 0.83
CA MET A 48 14.11 0.47 1.20
C MET A 48 14.50 1.61 0.25
N VAL A 49 13.80 1.77 -0.88
CA VAL A 49 14.08 2.82 -1.87
C VAL A 49 13.72 4.19 -1.31
N ASN A 50 14.55 5.21 -1.57
CA ASN A 50 14.35 6.59 -1.11
C ASN A 50 14.27 6.75 0.42
N LYS A 51 14.92 5.87 1.18
CA LYS A 51 15.03 5.94 2.63
C LYS A 51 16.26 6.72 3.08
N SER A 52 16.17 7.34 4.25
CA SER A 52 17.34 7.89 4.95
C SER A 52 18.16 6.79 5.62
N VAL A 53 19.38 7.11 6.05
CA VAL A 53 20.24 6.21 6.82
C VAL A 53 19.51 5.66 8.04
N ILE A 54 18.88 6.56 8.80
CA ILE A 54 18.14 6.19 10.02
C ILE A 54 16.91 5.32 9.70
N ASP A 55 16.21 5.57 8.59
CA ASP A 55 15.08 4.73 8.19
C ASP A 55 15.53 3.31 7.80
N LEU A 56 16.70 3.16 7.16
CA LEU A 56 17.29 1.86 6.88
C LEU A 56 17.63 1.11 8.17
N MET A 57 18.29 1.77 9.13
CA MET A 57 18.59 1.19 10.44
C MET A 57 17.32 0.79 11.22
N LYS A 58 16.26 1.62 11.15
CA LYS A 58 14.95 1.27 11.73
C LYS A 58 14.31 0.06 11.07
N SER A 59 14.50 -0.14 9.76
CA SER A 59 14.00 -1.33 9.06
C SER A 59 14.65 -2.62 9.61
N HIS A 60 15.95 -2.60 9.92
CA HIS A 60 16.62 -3.73 10.58
C HIS A 60 16.11 -3.94 12.02
N ARG A 61 15.92 -2.86 12.78
CA ARG A 61 15.31 -2.96 14.11
C ARG A 61 13.92 -3.59 14.07
N PHE A 62 13.09 -3.23 13.09
CA PHE A 62 11.77 -3.82 12.90
C PHE A 62 11.86 -5.35 12.75
N VAL A 63 12.78 -5.83 11.90
CA VAL A 63 12.96 -7.28 11.69
C VAL A 63 13.37 -7.97 12.99
N ARG A 64 14.31 -7.41 13.75
CA ARG A 64 14.71 -7.96 15.05
C ARG A 64 13.54 -8.08 16.02
N GLN A 65 12.60 -7.14 16.00
CA GLN A 65 11.43 -7.15 16.89
C GLN A 65 10.39 -8.21 16.48
N VAL A 66 10.12 -8.36 15.18
CA VAL A 66 9.05 -9.25 14.69
C VAL A 66 9.52 -10.68 14.38
N GLU A 67 10.80 -10.88 14.07
CA GLU A 67 11.39 -12.19 13.74
C GLU A 67 12.26 -12.74 14.86
N MET A 68 12.49 -12.00 15.92
CA MET A 68 13.34 -12.41 17.04
C MET A 68 14.74 -12.91 16.57
N ASN A 69 15.31 -12.22 15.55
CA ASN A 69 16.64 -12.46 15.04
C ASN A 69 17.49 -11.19 15.11
N GLU A 70 18.83 -11.34 15.03
CA GLU A 70 19.78 -10.23 15.16
C GLU A 70 20.25 -9.69 13.80
N LEU A 71 19.37 -9.72 12.78
CA LEU A 71 19.69 -9.17 11.46
C LEU A 71 20.14 -7.70 11.56
N SER A 72 21.26 -7.39 10.93
CA SER A 72 21.90 -6.09 10.99
C SER A 72 22.45 -5.64 9.63
N GLU A 73 22.92 -4.40 9.57
CA GLU A 73 23.57 -3.83 8.40
C GLU A 73 24.85 -4.59 8.02
N PHE A 74 25.53 -5.24 8.98
CA PHE A 74 26.69 -6.12 8.72
C PHE A 74 26.32 -7.34 7.88
N ASP A 75 25.08 -7.80 7.97
CA ASP A 75 24.60 -8.97 7.24
C ASP A 75 24.06 -8.57 5.85
N THR A 76 23.34 -7.45 5.79
CA THR A 76 22.63 -7.04 4.57
C THR A 76 23.49 -6.24 3.58
N ALA A 77 24.48 -5.47 4.04
CA ALA A 77 25.36 -4.72 3.13
C ALA A 77 26.19 -5.66 2.22
N PRO A 78 26.84 -6.74 2.71
CA PRO A 78 27.54 -7.68 1.83
C PRO A 78 26.61 -8.40 0.84
N MET A 79 25.36 -8.69 1.25
CA MET A 79 24.35 -9.28 0.38
C MET A 79 23.98 -8.30 -0.76
N LEU A 80 23.73 -7.03 -0.42
CA LEU A 80 23.43 -6.00 -1.39
C LEU A 80 24.61 -5.76 -2.36
N ASP A 81 25.85 -5.77 -1.88
CA ASP A 81 27.05 -5.63 -2.70
C ASP A 81 27.21 -6.81 -3.69
N ALA A 82 26.86 -8.02 -3.30
CA ALA A 82 26.86 -9.18 -4.18
C ALA A 82 25.79 -9.04 -5.28
N ILE A 83 24.56 -8.62 -4.90
CA ILE A 83 23.46 -8.34 -5.83
C ILE A 83 23.86 -7.26 -6.86
N ALA A 84 24.50 -6.19 -6.41
CA ALA A 84 24.86 -5.07 -7.26
C ALA A 84 25.89 -5.42 -8.36
N LYS A 85 26.63 -6.49 -8.20
CA LYS A 85 27.61 -6.98 -9.20
C LYS A 85 26.94 -7.74 -10.34
N LEU A 86 25.68 -8.17 -10.18
CA LEU A 86 24.96 -8.90 -11.22
C LEU A 86 24.23 -7.95 -12.16
N GLN A 87 24.10 -8.39 -13.40
CA GLN A 87 23.23 -7.73 -14.40
C GLN A 87 21.83 -8.30 -14.23
N LEU A 88 20.97 -7.61 -13.47
CA LEU A 88 19.64 -8.11 -13.14
C LEU A 88 18.57 -7.47 -14.01
N GLY A 89 17.57 -8.25 -14.38
CA GLY A 89 16.27 -7.75 -14.83
C GLY A 89 15.44 -7.20 -13.68
N PRO A 90 14.30 -6.55 -13.99
CA PRO A 90 13.40 -5.96 -13.01
C PRO A 90 12.87 -6.98 -12.01
N ALA A 91 12.91 -6.64 -10.71
CA ALA A 91 12.46 -7.53 -9.64
C ALA A 91 12.22 -6.80 -8.31
N HIS A 92 11.53 -7.48 -7.41
CA HIS A 92 11.45 -7.14 -5.99
C HIS A 92 12.36 -8.06 -5.19
N LEU A 93 13.33 -7.52 -4.47
CA LEU A 93 14.30 -8.28 -3.69
C LEU A 93 14.16 -7.95 -2.20
N ASP A 94 13.76 -8.93 -1.39
CA ASP A 94 13.73 -8.77 0.06
C ASP A 94 15.07 -9.19 0.67
N LEU A 95 15.93 -8.19 0.93
CA LEU A 95 17.28 -8.39 1.46
C LEU A 95 17.30 -9.12 2.80
N GLY A 96 16.35 -8.79 3.69
CA GLY A 96 16.27 -9.41 4.99
C GLY A 96 15.98 -10.91 4.88
N LYS A 97 15.00 -11.28 4.07
CA LYS A 97 14.65 -12.69 3.81
C LYS A 97 15.77 -13.44 3.09
N MET A 98 16.45 -12.79 2.11
CA MET A 98 17.60 -13.39 1.42
C MET A 98 18.74 -13.71 2.38
N VAL A 99 19.07 -12.78 3.30
CA VAL A 99 20.11 -13.01 4.32
C VAL A 99 19.71 -14.17 5.22
N VAL A 100 18.49 -14.20 5.73
CA VAL A 100 18.02 -15.28 6.61
C VAL A 100 18.02 -16.64 5.88
N LYS A 101 17.63 -16.67 4.61
CA LYS A 101 17.70 -17.89 3.77
C LYS A 101 19.14 -18.35 3.59
N PHE A 102 20.05 -17.44 3.34
CA PHE A 102 21.49 -17.75 3.26
C PHE A 102 22.05 -18.28 4.57
N GLN A 103 21.74 -17.65 5.70
CA GLN A 103 22.21 -18.10 7.02
C GLN A 103 21.68 -19.49 7.39
N LYS A 104 20.47 -19.84 7.01
CA LYS A 104 19.85 -21.14 7.28
C LYS A 104 20.34 -22.26 6.32
N GLY A 105 20.62 -21.93 5.08
CA GLY A 105 20.87 -22.93 4.01
C GLY A 105 22.20 -22.75 3.26
N GLY A 106 23.05 -21.81 3.63
CA GLY A 106 24.27 -21.46 2.88
C GLY A 106 25.36 -22.53 2.87
N ASN A 107 25.39 -23.48 3.81
CA ASN A 107 26.25 -24.69 3.86
C ASN A 107 27.68 -24.46 3.38
N GLY A 108 28.32 -23.35 3.80
CA GLY A 108 29.70 -23.02 3.39
C GLY A 108 29.85 -22.38 2.00
N ARG A 109 28.77 -22.07 1.31
CA ARG A 109 28.78 -21.34 0.03
C ARG A 109 29.15 -19.87 0.25
N SER A 110 29.74 -19.25 -0.76
CA SER A 110 29.93 -17.79 -0.76
C SER A 110 28.58 -17.06 -0.93
N ILE A 111 28.50 -15.83 -0.41
CA ILE A 111 27.33 -14.96 -0.66
C ILE A 111 27.11 -14.76 -2.17
N GLN A 112 28.19 -14.64 -2.93
CA GLN A 112 28.15 -14.44 -4.38
C GLN A 112 27.51 -15.63 -5.11
N ASP A 113 27.89 -16.84 -4.77
CA ASP A 113 27.31 -18.06 -5.37
C ASP A 113 25.84 -18.21 -4.98
N PHE A 114 25.51 -17.93 -3.71
CA PHE A 114 24.13 -17.97 -3.26
C PHE A 114 23.26 -16.96 -4.03
N VAL A 115 23.70 -15.70 -4.12
CA VAL A 115 22.95 -14.65 -4.82
C VAL A 115 22.80 -14.95 -6.30
N HIS A 116 23.85 -15.48 -6.95
CA HIS A 116 23.79 -15.86 -8.35
C HIS A 116 22.74 -16.95 -8.60
N ASP A 117 22.73 -17.98 -7.76
CA ASP A 117 21.81 -19.10 -7.93
C ASP A 117 20.35 -18.68 -7.56
N GLU A 118 20.17 -17.91 -6.49
CA GLU A 118 18.84 -17.44 -6.07
C GLU A 118 18.18 -16.54 -7.11
N LEU A 119 18.98 -15.75 -7.82
CA LEU A 119 18.52 -14.78 -8.82
C LEU A 119 18.74 -15.25 -10.27
N ALA A 120 19.07 -16.53 -10.49
CA ALA A 120 19.45 -17.06 -11.80
C ALA A 120 18.44 -16.75 -12.91
N GLU A 121 17.14 -16.76 -12.60
CA GLU A 121 16.07 -16.48 -13.57
C GLU A 121 16.07 -15.04 -14.10
N ILE A 122 16.62 -14.09 -13.32
CA ILE A 122 16.64 -12.68 -13.69
C ILE A 122 18.04 -12.15 -14.03
N VAL A 123 19.09 -12.97 -13.85
CA VAL A 123 20.45 -12.60 -14.26
C VAL A 123 20.54 -12.57 -15.79
N GLY A 124 20.94 -11.42 -16.34
CA GLY A 124 21.03 -11.22 -17.79
C GLY A 124 19.67 -11.08 -18.49
N SER A 125 18.57 -11.00 -17.74
CA SER A 125 17.23 -10.87 -18.31
C SER A 125 16.95 -9.42 -18.72
N ASP A 126 16.48 -9.23 -19.95
CA ASP A 126 15.97 -7.95 -20.48
C ASP A 126 14.44 -7.87 -20.44
N ILE A 127 13.77 -8.80 -19.75
CA ILE A 127 12.31 -8.82 -19.62
C ILE A 127 11.87 -7.57 -18.86
N LYS A 128 11.01 -6.78 -19.52
CA LYS A 128 10.42 -5.57 -18.89
C LYS A 128 9.15 -5.95 -18.14
N PRO A 129 8.81 -5.23 -17.04
CA PRO A 129 7.57 -5.43 -16.31
C PRO A 129 6.31 -5.18 -17.15
N LEU A 130 6.44 -4.33 -18.19
CA LEU A 130 5.47 -4.06 -19.23
C LEU A 130 6.19 -3.93 -20.58
N PRO A 131 5.58 -4.38 -21.70
CA PRO A 131 6.14 -4.18 -23.04
C PRO A 131 6.37 -2.70 -23.36
N GLU A 132 5.41 -1.86 -22.99
CA GLU A 132 5.43 -0.40 -23.13
C GLU A 132 4.93 0.24 -21.83
N PRO A 133 5.47 1.41 -21.43
CA PRO A 133 5.01 2.11 -20.25
C PRO A 133 3.53 2.46 -20.33
N GLN A 134 2.77 2.23 -19.26
CA GLN A 134 1.35 2.48 -19.19
C GLN A 134 1.05 3.88 -18.67
N ASP A 135 0.35 4.69 -19.46
CA ASP A 135 -0.10 6.02 -19.03
C ASP A 135 -1.22 5.91 -18.00
N VAL A 136 -1.17 6.79 -16.99
CA VAL A 136 -2.16 6.92 -15.92
C VAL A 136 -2.67 8.34 -15.88
N VAL A 137 -3.99 8.51 -15.76
CA VAL A 137 -4.65 9.79 -15.55
C VAL A 137 -5.46 9.74 -14.26
N LEU A 138 -5.27 10.71 -13.38
CA LEU A 138 -6.07 10.83 -12.17
C LEU A 138 -7.22 11.80 -12.41
N TYR A 139 -8.44 11.30 -12.41
CA TYR A 139 -9.64 12.12 -12.47
C TYR A 139 -10.08 12.47 -11.03
N GLY A 140 -9.93 13.75 -10.66
CA GLY A 140 -10.05 14.22 -9.29
C GLY A 140 -8.69 14.26 -8.55
N PHE A 141 -8.37 15.39 -7.95
CA PHE A 141 -7.11 15.64 -7.24
C PHE A 141 -7.34 16.07 -5.79
N GLY A 142 -8.28 15.35 -5.13
CA GLY A 142 -8.57 15.44 -3.71
C GLY A 142 -7.50 14.72 -2.86
N ARG A 143 -7.84 14.35 -1.62
CA ARG A 143 -6.93 13.64 -0.71
C ARG A 143 -6.35 12.38 -1.35
N ILE A 144 -7.20 11.44 -1.74
CA ILE A 144 -6.76 10.16 -2.32
C ILE A 144 -6.01 10.38 -3.65
N GLY A 145 -6.53 11.21 -4.56
CA GLY A 145 -5.84 11.48 -5.83
C GLY A 145 -4.42 12.04 -5.65
N ARG A 146 -4.18 12.91 -4.66
CA ARG A 146 -2.82 13.41 -4.35
C ARG A 146 -1.92 12.34 -3.72
N LEU A 147 -2.44 11.47 -2.88
CA LEU A 147 -1.65 10.37 -2.30
C LEU A 147 -1.31 9.32 -3.36
N VAL A 148 -2.26 8.95 -4.23
CA VAL A 148 -2.01 8.09 -5.39
C VAL A 148 -0.94 8.72 -6.31
N ALA A 149 -1.02 10.05 -6.57
CA ALA A 149 0.01 10.75 -7.34
C ALA A 149 1.41 10.64 -6.70
N ARG A 150 1.51 10.88 -5.37
CA ARG A 150 2.78 10.72 -4.65
C ARG A 150 3.35 9.31 -4.75
N ILE A 151 2.50 8.29 -4.63
CA ILE A 151 2.90 6.88 -4.72
C ILE A 151 3.36 6.53 -6.15
N LEU A 152 2.62 6.96 -7.18
CA LEU A 152 3.00 6.73 -8.58
C LEU A 152 4.34 7.38 -8.92
N ILE A 153 4.59 8.59 -8.43
CA ILE A 153 5.86 9.30 -8.63
C ILE A 153 7.00 8.60 -7.88
N ASP A 154 6.76 8.16 -6.64
CA ASP A 154 7.74 7.40 -5.85
C ASP A 154 8.09 6.06 -6.51
N LYS A 155 7.14 5.44 -7.21
CA LYS A 155 7.29 4.16 -7.92
C LYS A 155 7.68 4.32 -9.40
N ALA A 156 8.02 5.51 -9.86
CA ALA A 156 8.35 5.73 -11.27
C ALA A 156 9.59 4.96 -11.76
N GLY A 157 10.54 4.62 -10.86
CA GLY A 157 11.73 3.83 -11.21
C GLY A 157 12.51 4.40 -12.39
N GLY A 158 12.73 3.57 -13.39
CA GLY A 158 13.31 3.94 -14.69
C GLY A 158 12.34 4.62 -15.65
N GLY A 159 11.05 4.76 -15.27
CA GLY A 159 10.00 5.32 -16.13
C GLY A 159 9.34 4.32 -17.08
N ASP A 160 9.59 3.03 -16.89
CA ASP A 160 9.20 1.96 -17.82
C ASP A 160 7.91 1.23 -17.44
N VAL A 161 7.24 1.65 -16.35
CA VAL A 161 6.05 0.95 -15.83
C VAL A 161 4.82 1.86 -15.91
N LEU A 162 4.36 2.39 -14.79
CA LEU A 162 3.22 3.32 -14.74
C LEU A 162 3.73 4.76 -14.82
N ARG A 163 3.16 5.56 -15.72
CA ARG A 163 3.52 6.97 -15.87
C ARG A 163 2.32 7.86 -15.57
N LEU A 164 2.39 8.64 -14.51
CA LEU A 164 1.38 9.67 -14.26
C LEU A 164 1.53 10.79 -15.29
N ARG A 165 0.59 10.88 -16.24
CA ARG A 165 0.63 11.83 -17.36
C ARG A 165 -0.25 13.05 -17.17
N ALA A 166 -1.40 12.86 -16.51
CA ALA A 166 -2.31 13.98 -16.30
C ALA A 166 -3.13 13.84 -15.01
N VAL A 167 -3.60 14.98 -14.53
CA VAL A 167 -4.67 15.10 -13.54
C VAL A 167 -5.79 15.90 -14.13
N VAL A 168 -7.03 15.44 -13.95
CA VAL A 168 -8.24 16.14 -14.40
C VAL A 168 -8.93 16.76 -13.20
N ILE A 169 -9.24 18.05 -13.30
CA ILE A 169 -9.88 18.81 -12.23
C ILE A 169 -10.87 19.83 -12.81
N ARG A 170 -11.81 20.28 -12.00
CA ARG A 170 -12.62 21.45 -12.33
C ARG A 170 -11.80 22.72 -12.12
N LYS A 171 -11.87 23.64 -13.09
CA LYS A 171 -11.18 24.93 -12.98
C LYS A 171 -11.82 25.76 -11.88
N SER A 172 -11.00 26.33 -11.01
CA SER A 172 -11.47 27.32 -10.03
C SER A 172 -11.55 28.72 -10.66
N LYS A 173 -12.20 29.64 -9.98
CA LYS A 173 -12.27 31.05 -10.40
C LYS A 173 -11.00 31.85 -10.06
N LEU A 174 -9.99 31.20 -9.49
CA LEU A 174 -8.77 31.84 -9.01
C LEU A 174 -7.69 31.83 -10.11
N ASP A 175 -7.01 32.94 -10.30
CA ASP A 175 -5.94 33.07 -11.30
C ASP A 175 -4.73 32.17 -10.98
N ASN A 176 -4.50 31.88 -9.69
CA ASN A 176 -3.40 31.03 -9.22
C ASN A 176 -3.87 29.60 -8.85
N ASP A 177 -4.83 29.04 -9.56
CA ASP A 177 -5.38 27.71 -9.27
C ASP A 177 -4.29 26.62 -9.33
N LEU A 178 -3.42 26.69 -10.35
CA LEU A 178 -2.38 25.69 -10.56
C LEU A 178 -1.33 25.69 -9.42
N GLU A 179 -0.92 26.88 -8.96
CA GLU A 179 -0.01 27.02 -7.82
C GLU A 179 -0.61 26.47 -6.53
N LYS A 180 -1.91 26.73 -6.29
CA LYS A 180 -2.61 26.18 -5.12
C LYS A 180 -2.71 24.66 -5.18
N ARG A 181 -2.94 24.07 -6.36
CA ARG A 181 -2.91 22.61 -6.56
C ARG A 181 -1.52 22.05 -6.28
N ALA A 182 -0.48 22.69 -6.79
CA ALA A 182 0.91 22.33 -6.50
C ALA A 182 1.23 22.45 -5.00
N ALA A 183 0.74 23.50 -4.33
CA ALA A 183 0.93 23.66 -2.89
C ALA A 183 0.27 22.55 -2.07
N LEU A 184 -0.94 22.11 -2.45
CA LEU A 184 -1.62 20.97 -1.83
C LEU A 184 -0.92 19.62 -2.06
N LEU A 185 -0.24 19.43 -3.19
CA LEU A 185 0.61 18.26 -3.41
C LEU A 185 1.90 18.33 -2.60
N ARG A 186 2.46 19.54 -2.47
CA ARG A 186 3.73 19.78 -1.77
C ARG A 186 3.62 19.62 -0.27
N ARG A 187 2.49 20.00 0.32
CA ARG A 187 2.27 20.03 1.77
C ARG A 187 1.02 19.24 2.15
N ASP A 188 1.17 18.38 3.11
CA ASP A 188 0.06 17.62 3.69
C ASP A 188 0.21 17.61 5.21
N SER A 189 -0.85 18.00 5.92
CA SER A 189 -0.81 18.11 7.39
C SER A 189 -0.74 16.77 8.10
N VAL A 190 -1.17 15.68 7.44
CA VAL A 190 -1.17 14.33 7.99
C VAL A 190 0.07 13.57 7.55
N HIS A 191 0.33 13.52 6.23
CA HIS A 191 1.41 12.70 5.66
C HIS A 191 2.70 13.51 5.40
N GLY A 192 2.78 14.74 5.87
CA GLY A 192 3.96 15.59 5.75
C GLY A 192 4.25 16.09 4.34
N SER A 193 5.40 16.72 4.20
CA SER A 193 5.84 17.31 2.93
C SER A 193 6.12 16.24 1.88
N PHE A 194 5.83 16.57 0.61
CA PHE A 194 6.24 15.75 -0.52
C PHE A 194 7.77 15.59 -0.57
N LYS A 195 8.24 14.37 -0.73
CA LYS A 195 9.68 14.07 -0.81
C LYS A 195 10.18 14.28 -2.24
N GLY A 196 10.40 15.52 -2.61
CA GLY A 196 10.85 15.86 -3.94
C GLY A 196 10.62 17.31 -4.33
N THR A 197 10.72 17.60 -5.63
CA THR A 197 10.58 18.93 -6.19
C THR A 197 9.33 19.05 -7.06
N ILE A 198 8.67 20.20 -7.01
CA ILE A 198 7.50 20.51 -7.83
C ILE A 198 7.71 21.88 -8.47
N ARG A 199 7.75 21.93 -9.80
CA ARG A 199 7.79 23.15 -10.60
C ARG A 199 6.44 23.32 -11.31
N VAL A 200 5.93 24.54 -11.32
CA VAL A 200 4.69 24.92 -12.01
C VAL A 200 5.04 25.59 -13.33
N LEU A 201 4.42 25.15 -14.41
CA LEU A 201 4.51 25.73 -15.75
C LEU A 201 3.10 26.20 -16.16
N ASN A 202 2.79 27.46 -15.88
CA ASN A 202 1.47 28.03 -16.06
C ASN A 202 1.02 28.08 -17.54
N GLU A 203 1.93 28.45 -18.43
CA GLU A 203 1.64 28.57 -19.88
C GLU A 203 1.14 27.25 -20.48
N SER A 204 1.65 26.12 -19.98
CA SER A 204 1.29 24.78 -20.47
C SER A 204 0.35 24.02 -19.54
N ASN A 205 -0.12 24.61 -18.45
CA ASN A 205 -0.88 23.93 -17.39
C ASN A 205 -0.21 22.60 -16.95
N THR A 206 1.07 22.66 -16.60
CA THR A 206 1.85 21.46 -16.31
C THR A 206 2.53 21.58 -14.94
N LEU A 207 2.48 20.50 -14.16
CA LEU A 207 3.28 20.32 -12.97
C LEU A 207 4.46 19.39 -13.31
N VAL A 208 5.70 19.85 -13.12
CA VAL A 208 6.88 18.99 -13.25
C VAL A 208 7.25 18.51 -11.85
N VAL A 209 7.00 17.21 -11.57
CA VAL A 209 7.18 16.63 -10.25
C VAL A 209 8.26 15.55 -10.32
N ASN A 210 9.39 15.76 -9.63
CA ASN A 210 10.56 14.90 -9.72
C ASN A 210 10.95 14.57 -11.18
N GLY A 211 10.89 15.58 -12.07
CA GLY A 211 11.16 15.42 -13.50
C GLY A 211 10.00 14.89 -14.34
N ASN A 212 8.92 14.38 -13.75
CA ASN A 212 7.76 13.89 -14.47
C ASN A 212 6.82 15.05 -14.84
N PRO A 213 6.58 15.34 -16.13
CA PRO A 213 5.63 16.35 -16.56
C PRO A 213 4.20 15.80 -16.47
N ILE A 214 3.39 16.39 -15.59
CA ILE A 214 2.01 16.02 -15.34
C ILE A 214 1.12 17.13 -15.86
N LYS A 215 0.32 16.85 -16.88
CA LYS A 215 -0.63 17.80 -17.46
C LYS A 215 -1.81 18.02 -16.51
N VAL A 216 -2.21 19.26 -16.30
CA VAL A 216 -3.45 19.56 -15.59
C VAL A 216 -4.52 19.90 -16.64
N ILE A 217 -5.52 19.02 -16.74
CA ILE A 217 -6.63 19.13 -17.66
C ILE A 217 -7.83 19.68 -16.89
N TYR A 218 -8.43 20.71 -17.40
CA TYR A 218 -9.63 21.32 -16.82
C TYR A 218 -10.87 20.81 -17.56
N ALA A 219 -11.73 20.08 -16.88
CA ALA A 219 -13.00 19.59 -17.40
C ALA A 219 -14.06 19.52 -16.29
N ASN A 220 -15.32 19.65 -16.63
CA ASN A 220 -16.43 19.50 -15.70
C ASN A 220 -16.96 18.07 -15.66
N ASN A 221 -16.95 17.40 -16.83
CA ASN A 221 -17.42 16.03 -17.01
C ASN A 221 -16.39 15.21 -17.79
N PRO A 222 -16.36 13.87 -17.62
CA PRO A 222 -15.43 13.01 -18.32
C PRO A 222 -15.60 13.04 -19.84
N GLU A 223 -16.83 13.18 -20.32
CA GLU A 223 -17.19 13.18 -21.73
C GLU A 223 -16.63 14.35 -22.54
N GLU A 224 -16.17 15.41 -21.87
CA GLU A 224 -15.59 16.62 -22.48
C GLU A 224 -14.12 16.41 -22.93
N ILE A 225 -13.49 15.24 -22.61
CA ILE A 225 -12.04 15.07 -22.75
C ILE A 225 -11.72 14.14 -23.91
N ASP A 226 -10.83 14.59 -24.79
CA ASP A 226 -10.05 13.75 -25.69
C ASP A 226 -8.60 13.73 -25.19
N TYR A 227 -8.18 12.59 -24.62
CA TYR A 227 -6.84 12.45 -24.06
C TYR A 227 -5.76 12.42 -25.14
N THR A 228 -6.10 12.08 -26.39
CA THR A 228 -5.15 12.04 -27.50
C THR A 228 -4.63 13.43 -27.87
N GLU A 229 -5.39 14.49 -27.61
CA GLU A 229 -4.93 15.88 -27.79
C GLU A 229 -3.75 16.23 -26.87
N TYR A 230 -3.56 15.46 -25.79
CA TYR A 230 -2.45 15.61 -24.85
C TYR A 230 -1.33 14.59 -25.06
N GLY A 231 -1.37 13.84 -26.18
CA GLY A 231 -0.43 12.76 -26.47
C GLY A 231 -0.53 11.60 -25.49
N ILE A 232 -1.72 11.36 -24.94
CA ILE A 232 -2.02 10.28 -24.00
C ILE A 232 -2.85 9.24 -24.75
N ASN A 233 -2.31 8.01 -24.83
CA ASN A 233 -2.96 6.90 -25.51
C ASN A 233 -3.00 5.68 -24.60
N ASN A 234 -4.10 4.92 -24.65
CA ASN A 234 -4.27 3.69 -23.88
C ASN A 234 -4.17 3.90 -22.36
N ALA A 235 -4.57 5.07 -21.82
CA ALA A 235 -4.40 5.41 -20.42
C ALA A 235 -5.36 4.63 -19.50
N LEU A 236 -4.89 4.34 -18.29
CA LEU A 236 -5.72 3.93 -17.16
C LEU A 236 -6.24 5.19 -16.47
N ILE A 237 -7.55 5.35 -16.41
CA ILE A 237 -8.20 6.45 -15.69
C ILE A 237 -8.50 6.02 -14.26
N VAL A 238 -8.04 6.80 -13.28
CA VAL A 238 -8.31 6.55 -11.86
C VAL A 238 -9.30 7.60 -11.38
N ASP A 239 -10.55 7.20 -11.18
CA ASP A 239 -11.57 8.09 -10.62
C ASP A 239 -11.44 8.19 -9.10
N ASN A 240 -11.03 9.38 -8.65
CA ASN A 240 -10.87 9.70 -7.23
C ASN A 240 -12.03 10.59 -6.73
N THR A 241 -13.10 10.76 -7.50
CA THR A 241 -14.23 11.62 -7.12
C THR A 241 -15.29 10.87 -6.33
N GLY A 242 -15.47 9.58 -6.64
CA GLY A 242 -16.54 8.76 -6.07
C GLY A 242 -17.96 9.24 -6.45
N VAL A 243 -18.06 10.05 -7.49
CA VAL A 243 -19.35 10.55 -8.01
C VAL A 243 -20.11 9.43 -8.71
N TRP A 244 -19.45 8.75 -9.64
CA TRP A 244 -19.99 7.65 -10.40
C TRP A 244 -19.61 6.32 -9.74
N LYS A 245 -20.56 5.37 -9.65
CA LYS A 245 -20.36 4.10 -8.93
C LYS A 245 -20.92 2.89 -9.66
N ASP A 246 -21.38 3.08 -10.87
CA ASP A 246 -21.93 2.04 -11.76
C ASP A 246 -21.25 2.08 -13.12
N ASN A 247 -21.47 1.03 -13.94
CA ASN A 247 -20.87 0.92 -15.26
C ASN A 247 -21.29 2.05 -16.20
N ALA A 248 -22.50 2.57 -16.09
CA ALA A 248 -23.00 3.62 -16.95
C ALA A 248 -22.23 4.94 -16.70
N GLY A 249 -22.11 5.34 -15.42
CA GLY A 249 -21.43 6.58 -15.06
C GLY A 249 -19.92 6.50 -15.25
N LEU A 250 -19.27 5.40 -14.85
CA LEU A 250 -17.83 5.21 -15.05
C LEU A 250 -17.46 4.97 -16.53
N GLY A 251 -18.39 4.44 -17.32
CA GLY A 251 -18.24 4.30 -18.77
C GLY A 251 -18.00 5.64 -19.49
N GLY A 252 -18.49 6.75 -18.93
CA GLY A 252 -18.22 8.09 -19.42
C GLY A 252 -16.72 8.47 -19.50
N HIS A 253 -15.87 7.81 -18.71
CA HIS A 253 -14.42 7.98 -18.78
C HIS A 253 -13.74 7.25 -19.96
N LEU A 254 -14.41 6.29 -20.60
CA LEU A 254 -13.84 5.55 -21.73
C LEU A 254 -13.92 6.40 -23.01
N ARG A 255 -13.06 7.41 -23.07
CA ARG A 255 -12.95 8.40 -24.14
C ARG A 255 -11.71 8.11 -25.01
N PRO A 256 -11.53 8.78 -26.16
CA PRO A 256 -10.31 8.65 -26.94
C PRO A 256 -9.06 8.84 -26.07
N GLY A 257 -8.13 7.90 -26.17
CA GLY A 257 -6.92 7.86 -25.34
C GLY A 257 -7.06 7.14 -23.99
N ALA A 258 -8.28 6.82 -23.53
CA ALA A 258 -8.54 6.04 -22.33
C ALA A 258 -8.89 4.58 -22.65
N SER A 259 -8.33 3.62 -21.92
CA SER A 259 -8.56 2.19 -22.15
C SER A 259 -9.37 1.50 -21.06
N ARG A 260 -9.16 1.88 -19.81
CA ARG A 260 -9.73 1.25 -18.63
C ARG A 260 -9.94 2.27 -17.51
N VAL A 261 -10.84 1.94 -16.57
CA VAL A 261 -11.19 2.83 -15.44
C VAL A 261 -11.08 2.08 -14.14
N LEU A 262 -10.42 2.69 -13.15
CA LEU A 262 -10.36 2.22 -11.76
C LEU A 262 -11.00 3.26 -10.86
N LEU A 263 -12.02 2.85 -10.10
CA LEU A 263 -12.68 3.68 -9.09
C LEU A 263 -12.01 3.52 -7.72
N THR A 264 -11.69 4.64 -7.04
CA THR A 264 -11.13 4.64 -5.68
C THR A 264 -12.21 4.77 -4.58
N ALA A 265 -13.33 4.09 -4.78
CA ALA A 265 -14.45 4.02 -3.84
C ALA A 265 -15.23 2.71 -4.08
N PRO A 266 -16.06 2.25 -3.12
CA PRO A 266 -16.91 1.10 -3.37
C PRO A 266 -17.87 1.34 -4.54
N ALA A 267 -17.94 0.39 -5.44
CA ALA A 267 -18.84 0.37 -6.59
C ALA A 267 -20.14 -0.40 -6.30
N GLY A 268 -21.11 -0.25 -7.19
CA GLY A 268 -22.34 -1.05 -7.25
C GLY A 268 -22.06 -2.54 -7.49
N ASP A 269 -23.13 -3.33 -7.66
CA ASP A 269 -23.01 -4.78 -7.84
C ASP A 269 -22.61 -5.17 -9.26
N ASP A 270 -22.71 -4.27 -10.21
CA ASP A 270 -22.35 -4.42 -11.62
C ASP A 270 -20.84 -4.24 -11.89
N ILE A 271 -20.05 -3.84 -10.90
CA ILE A 271 -18.61 -3.64 -10.99
C ILE A 271 -17.90 -4.46 -9.92
N PRO A 272 -16.84 -5.24 -10.26
CA PRO A 272 -16.07 -5.96 -9.26
C PRO A 272 -15.36 -5.00 -8.30
N ASN A 273 -15.54 -5.26 -7.00
CA ASN A 273 -14.83 -4.56 -5.93
C ASN A 273 -13.61 -5.38 -5.54
N ILE A 274 -12.44 -4.93 -5.95
CA ILE A 274 -11.19 -5.67 -5.82
C ILE A 274 -10.50 -5.36 -4.48
N VAL A 275 -10.14 -6.41 -3.76
CA VAL A 275 -9.18 -6.39 -2.66
C VAL A 275 -7.93 -7.13 -3.13
N TYR A 276 -6.84 -6.38 -3.31
CA TYR A 276 -5.61 -6.95 -3.81
C TYR A 276 -5.07 -8.02 -2.85
N GLY A 277 -4.58 -9.13 -3.41
CA GLY A 277 -4.15 -10.31 -2.65
C GLY A 277 -5.28 -11.35 -2.44
N ILE A 278 -6.56 -10.95 -2.55
CA ILE A 278 -7.70 -11.84 -2.30
C ILE A 278 -8.44 -12.19 -3.58
N ASN A 279 -9.12 -11.22 -4.19
CA ASN A 279 -9.89 -11.46 -5.42
C ASN A 279 -9.33 -10.71 -6.65
N HIS A 280 -8.06 -10.33 -6.64
CA HIS A 280 -7.41 -9.62 -7.75
C HIS A 280 -7.29 -10.47 -9.04
N HIS A 281 -7.56 -11.77 -8.97
CA HIS A 281 -7.71 -12.64 -10.14
C HIS A 281 -8.92 -12.27 -11.01
N GLU A 282 -9.92 -11.56 -10.46
CA GLU A 282 -11.05 -11.01 -11.20
C GLU A 282 -10.64 -9.86 -12.14
N ILE A 283 -9.43 -9.33 -12.02
CA ILE A 283 -8.85 -8.36 -12.96
C ILE A 283 -8.37 -9.11 -14.20
N THR A 284 -9.27 -9.24 -15.18
CA THR A 284 -8.93 -9.90 -16.46
C THR A 284 -8.65 -8.87 -17.56
N PRO A 285 -8.02 -9.27 -18.68
CA PRO A 285 -7.75 -8.37 -19.80
C PRO A 285 -9.01 -7.73 -20.40
N GLU A 286 -10.14 -8.41 -20.34
CA GLU A 286 -11.43 -7.97 -20.90
C GLU A 286 -12.12 -6.93 -20.02
N ARG A 287 -11.80 -6.89 -18.72
CA ARG A 287 -12.37 -5.93 -17.80
C ARG A 287 -11.97 -4.51 -18.18
N LYS A 288 -12.96 -3.64 -18.31
CA LYS A 288 -12.73 -2.21 -18.61
C LYS A 288 -12.87 -1.34 -17.38
N ILE A 289 -13.67 -1.76 -16.40
CA ILE A 289 -14.00 -0.98 -15.20
C ILE A 289 -13.89 -1.87 -13.98
N ILE A 290 -13.17 -1.41 -12.96
CA ILE A 290 -13.03 -2.06 -11.65
C ILE A 290 -13.10 -1.01 -10.53
N SER A 291 -13.35 -1.46 -9.32
CA SER A 291 -13.24 -0.67 -8.09
C SER A 291 -12.17 -1.27 -7.17
N ALA A 292 -11.39 -0.43 -6.51
CA ALA A 292 -10.47 -0.83 -5.46
C ALA A 292 -11.16 -0.96 -4.08
N ALA A 293 -12.48 -1.14 -4.05
CA ALA A 293 -13.29 -1.26 -2.84
C ALA A 293 -13.12 -0.07 -1.86
N SER A 294 -13.34 -0.27 -0.57
CA SER A 294 -13.12 0.76 0.47
C SER A 294 -11.84 0.49 1.26
N CYS A 295 -11.36 1.53 1.98
CA CYS A 295 -10.23 1.39 2.90
C CYS A 295 -10.50 0.34 3.98
N THR A 296 -11.69 0.33 4.58
CA THR A 296 -12.09 -0.65 5.60
C THR A 296 -12.15 -2.06 5.02
N THR A 297 -12.71 -2.22 3.81
CA THR A 297 -12.78 -3.53 3.14
C THR A 297 -11.38 -4.08 2.88
N ASN A 298 -10.46 -3.24 2.36
CA ASN A 298 -9.06 -3.63 2.17
C ASN A 298 -8.36 -4.01 3.48
N ALA A 299 -8.66 -3.32 4.58
CA ALA A 299 -8.05 -3.60 5.88
C ALA A 299 -8.47 -4.96 6.47
N ILE A 300 -9.75 -5.33 6.35
CA ILE A 300 -10.28 -6.49 7.07
C ILE A 300 -10.31 -7.78 6.24
N VAL A 301 -10.52 -7.69 4.93
CA VAL A 301 -10.72 -8.87 4.06
C VAL A 301 -9.51 -9.80 4.04
N PRO A 302 -8.25 -9.34 3.95
CA PRO A 302 -7.09 -10.21 4.00
C PRO A 302 -6.99 -11.03 5.31
N VAL A 303 -7.26 -10.40 6.45
CA VAL A 303 -7.25 -11.05 7.76
C VAL A 303 -8.39 -12.06 7.87
N LEU A 304 -9.60 -11.67 7.46
CA LEU A 304 -10.76 -12.56 7.47
C LEU A 304 -10.56 -13.78 6.56
N LYS A 305 -9.91 -13.62 5.40
CA LYS A 305 -9.60 -14.74 4.50
C LYS A 305 -8.63 -15.73 5.15
N CYS A 306 -7.54 -15.24 5.76
CA CYS A 306 -6.61 -16.09 6.49
C CYS A 306 -7.31 -16.90 7.61
N LEU A 307 -8.15 -16.23 8.39
CA LEU A 307 -8.88 -16.88 9.50
C LEU A 307 -9.92 -17.87 9.00
N LEU A 308 -10.62 -17.54 7.92
CA LEU A 308 -11.61 -18.41 7.31
C LEU A 308 -10.98 -19.72 6.82
N ASP A 309 -9.82 -19.61 6.16
CA ASP A 309 -9.13 -20.76 5.58
C ASP A 309 -8.53 -21.68 6.65
N GLU A 310 -8.00 -21.10 7.72
CA GLU A 310 -7.32 -21.87 8.77
C GLU A 310 -8.27 -22.37 9.85
N TYR A 311 -9.13 -21.51 10.36
CA TYR A 311 -9.96 -21.79 11.53
C TYR A 311 -11.44 -21.99 11.19
N GLY A 312 -11.88 -21.52 10.02
CA GLY A 312 -13.29 -21.31 9.74
C GLY A 312 -13.86 -20.09 10.49
N ILE A 313 -14.95 -19.51 10.01
CA ILE A 313 -15.67 -18.42 10.68
C ILE A 313 -17.15 -18.79 10.68
N ASN A 314 -17.74 -18.96 11.88
CA ASN A 314 -19.15 -19.24 12.05
C ASN A 314 -19.99 -17.97 11.92
N ASN A 315 -19.65 -16.93 12.67
CA ASN A 315 -20.27 -15.61 12.62
C ASN A 315 -19.32 -14.55 13.23
N GLY A 316 -19.71 -13.29 13.16
CA GLY A 316 -18.93 -12.23 13.79
C GLY A 316 -19.52 -10.84 13.63
N HIS A 317 -18.86 -9.89 14.29
CA HIS A 317 -19.14 -8.47 14.20
C HIS A 317 -17.88 -7.68 13.87
N VAL A 318 -17.99 -6.83 12.85
CA VAL A 318 -16.91 -5.90 12.45
C VAL A 318 -17.30 -4.50 12.87
N GLU A 319 -16.55 -3.94 13.80
CA GLU A 319 -16.69 -2.55 14.16
C GLU A 319 -15.47 -1.76 13.66
N THR A 320 -15.69 -0.59 13.08
CA THR A 320 -14.57 0.28 12.74
C THR A 320 -14.65 1.61 13.48
N VAL A 321 -13.63 1.86 14.29
CA VAL A 321 -13.35 3.18 14.87
C VAL A 321 -12.60 3.97 13.80
N HIS A 322 -13.32 4.84 13.10
CA HIS A 322 -12.85 5.42 11.85
C HIS A 322 -12.55 6.92 11.99
N ALA A 323 -11.40 7.34 11.49
CA ALA A 323 -11.05 8.75 11.38
C ALA A 323 -12.13 9.52 10.60
N TYR A 324 -12.32 10.81 10.90
CA TYR A 324 -13.25 11.64 10.15
C TYR A 324 -12.76 11.84 8.71
N THR A 325 -13.70 12.08 7.81
CA THR A 325 -13.43 12.30 6.38
C THR A 325 -14.17 13.55 5.90
N ASN A 326 -13.85 14.04 4.71
CA ASN A 326 -14.43 15.28 4.15
C ASN A 326 -15.95 15.23 3.92
N ASP A 327 -16.60 14.09 4.09
CA ASP A 327 -18.06 13.98 4.06
C ASP A 327 -18.72 14.40 5.39
N GLN A 328 -17.95 14.64 6.46
CA GLN A 328 -18.44 15.17 7.72
C GLN A 328 -18.21 16.68 7.80
N ASN A 329 -19.13 17.38 8.47
CA ASN A 329 -19.00 18.82 8.69
C ASN A 329 -17.97 19.12 9.79
N LEU A 330 -17.17 20.16 9.58
CA LEU A 330 -16.21 20.62 10.59
C LEU A 330 -16.95 21.20 11.82
N ILE A 331 -18.02 21.94 11.57
CA ILE A 331 -18.96 22.47 12.57
C ILE A 331 -20.38 22.01 12.23
N ASP A 332 -21.30 22.10 13.19
CA ASP A 332 -22.69 21.67 13.00
C ASP A 332 -23.31 22.34 11.78
N ASN A 333 -23.77 21.56 10.82
CA ASN A 333 -24.42 22.04 9.60
C ASN A 333 -25.29 20.93 8.98
N TYR A 334 -26.14 21.32 8.03
CA TYR A 334 -27.00 20.38 7.30
C TYR A 334 -26.18 19.30 6.60
N HIS A 335 -26.65 18.04 6.73
CA HIS A 335 -26.10 16.90 6.06
C HIS A 335 -27.20 15.86 5.77
N LYS A 336 -27.09 15.15 4.64
CA LYS A 336 -28.06 14.10 4.27
C LYS A 336 -28.09 12.90 5.22
N GLY A 337 -27.03 12.67 5.97
CA GLY A 337 -26.94 11.62 7.00
C GLY A 337 -27.06 12.26 8.38
N ASP A 338 -28.06 11.84 9.15
CA ASP A 338 -28.54 12.51 10.37
C ASP A 338 -27.46 12.94 11.35
N ARG A 339 -26.51 12.06 11.66
CA ARG A 339 -25.44 12.32 12.65
C ARG A 339 -24.21 12.96 12.04
N ARG A 340 -23.99 12.84 10.72
CA ARG A 340 -22.77 13.33 10.05
C ARG A 340 -22.71 14.84 9.89
N GLY A 341 -23.83 15.53 10.13
CA GLY A 341 -23.90 16.99 10.16
C GLY A 341 -23.33 17.61 11.42
N ARG A 342 -23.09 16.83 12.49
CA ARG A 342 -22.50 17.30 13.73
C ARG A 342 -20.99 17.43 13.59
N SER A 343 -20.41 18.40 14.33
CA SER A 343 -18.98 18.71 14.28
C SER A 343 -18.10 17.48 14.42
N ALA A 344 -17.32 17.19 13.39
CA ALA A 344 -16.41 16.05 13.33
C ALA A 344 -15.27 16.15 14.35
N ALA A 345 -14.84 17.35 14.68
CA ALA A 345 -13.73 17.61 15.61
C ALA A 345 -14.12 17.43 17.10
N LEU A 346 -15.43 17.41 17.41
CA LEU A 346 -15.91 17.40 18.78
C LEU A 346 -16.70 16.13 19.15
N ASN A 347 -17.15 15.35 18.16
CA ASN A 347 -18.11 14.27 18.41
C ASN A 347 -17.64 12.92 17.90
N MET A 348 -17.91 11.88 18.66
CA MET A 348 -18.00 10.53 18.16
C MET A 348 -19.36 10.32 17.50
N VAL A 349 -19.37 9.75 16.30
CA VAL A 349 -20.59 9.61 15.50
C VAL A 349 -20.80 8.16 15.08
N LEU A 350 -21.88 7.53 15.59
CA LEU A 350 -22.32 6.23 15.10
C LEU A 350 -22.86 6.36 13.67
N THR A 351 -22.39 5.53 12.78
CA THR A 351 -22.86 5.49 11.39
C THR A 351 -22.85 4.06 10.85
N SER A 352 -23.67 3.81 9.85
CA SER A 352 -23.62 2.52 9.15
C SER A 352 -22.33 2.38 8.35
N THR A 353 -21.83 1.15 8.25
CA THR A 353 -20.79 0.78 7.32
C THR A 353 -21.27 -0.28 6.36
N GLY A 354 -20.89 -0.18 5.09
CA GLY A 354 -21.09 -1.24 4.11
C GLY A 354 -20.03 -2.37 4.20
N ALA A 355 -19.10 -2.31 5.18
CA ALA A 355 -17.97 -3.23 5.24
C ALA A 355 -18.38 -4.70 5.32
N ALA A 356 -19.33 -5.07 6.20
CA ALA A 356 -19.81 -6.46 6.30
C ALA A 356 -20.42 -6.99 4.99
N LYS A 357 -21.19 -6.15 4.27
CA LYS A 357 -21.72 -6.50 2.94
C LYS A 357 -20.60 -6.56 1.88
N ALA A 358 -19.63 -5.66 1.97
CA ALA A 358 -18.50 -5.60 1.03
C ALA A 358 -17.55 -6.81 1.20
N VAL A 359 -17.39 -7.33 2.42
CA VAL A 359 -16.64 -8.59 2.66
C VAL A 359 -17.24 -9.73 1.84
N ALA A 360 -18.56 -9.89 1.83
CA ALA A 360 -19.23 -10.95 1.09
C ALA A 360 -19.08 -10.84 -0.44
N LYS A 361 -18.72 -9.68 -0.98
CA LYS A 361 -18.36 -9.53 -2.39
C LYS A 361 -16.97 -10.11 -2.71
N ALA A 362 -16.02 -9.99 -1.78
CA ALA A 362 -14.66 -10.51 -1.94
C ALA A 362 -14.51 -11.95 -1.42
N ILE A 363 -15.30 -12.34 -0.41
CA ILE A 363 -15.30 -13.66 0.21
C ILE A 363 -16.77 -14.12 0.32
N PRO A 364 -17.34 -14.76 -0.73
CA PRO A 364 -18.75 -15.16 -0.76
C PRO A 364 -19.18 -16.08 0.39
N GLU A 365 -18.25 -16.90 0.93
CA GLU A 365 -18.46 -17.82 2.05
C GLU A 365 -18.84 -17.12 3.36
N LEU A 366 -18.55 -15.83 3.48
CA LEU A 366 -18.92 -15.00 4.64
C LEU A 366 -20.26 -14.28 4.46
N LYS A 367 -20.99 -14.54 3.38
CA LYS A 367 -22.31 -13.96 3.17
C LYS A 367 -23.28 -14.32 4.29
N GLY A 368 -23.81 -13.28 4.97
CA GLY A 368 -24.78 -13.45 6.06
C GLY A 368 -24.17 -13.83 7.42
N LYS A 369 -22.84 -14.06 7.49
CA LYS A 369 -22.15 -14.41 8.74
C LYS A 369 -21.66 -13.20 9.53
N LEU A 370 -21.50 -12.05 8.88
CA LEU A 370 -20.95 -10.86 9.51
C LEU A 370 -21.98 -9.73 9.61
N THR A 371 -21.98 -9.08 10.77
CA THR A 371 -22.62 -7.77 10.99
C THR A 371 -21.56 -6.68 11.10
N GLY A 372 -21.94 -5.41 11.02
CA GLY A 372 -20.95 -4.34 11.20
C GLY A 372 -21.54 -2.95 11.30
N ASN A 373 -20.80 -2.07 11.98
CA ASN A 373 -21.08 -0.66 12.13
C ASN A 373 -19.76 0.17 12.10
N ALA A 374 -19.88 1.48 12.18
CA ALA A 374 -18.75 2.38 12.25
C ALA A 374 -18.98 3.47 13.32
N ILE A 375 -17.92 3.81 14.03
CA ILE A 375 -17.84 4.95 14.93
C ILE A 375 -16.84 5.93 14.34
N ARG A 376 -17.30 7.12 13.92
CA ARG A 376 -16.41 8.20 13.52
C ARG A 376 -15.88 8.91 14.75
N VAL A 377 -14.57 9.14 14.79
CA VAL A 377 -13.86 9.74 15.93
C VAL A 377 -13.10 10.99 15.51
N PRO A 378 -12.81 11.93 16.46
CA PRO A 378 -12.09 13.17 16.18
C PRO A 378 -10.58 12.97 15.90
N THR A 379 -10.21 12.04 15.04
CA THR A 379 -8.83 11.84 14.56
C THR A 379 -8.76 12.08 13.07
N PRO A 380 -7.70 12.74 12.56
CA PRO A 380 -7.63 13.13 11.15
C PRO A 380 -7.30 11.97 10.21
N ASN A 381 -6.63 10.92 10.72
CA ASN A 381 -6.23 9.75 9.95
C ASN A 381 -5.91 8.59 10.89
N VAL A 382 -5.74 7.42 10.32
CA VAL A 382 -5.61 6.11 10.94
C VAL A 382 -6.87 5.71 11.69
N SER A 383 -7.47 4.67 11.16
CA SER A 383 -8.65 4.01 11.69
C SER A 383 -8.27 2.66 12.30
N MET A 384 -9.16 2.09 13.07
CA MET A 384 -9.00 0.76 13.65
C MET A 384 -10.22 -0.10 13.35
N ALA A 385 -10.03 -1.28 12.81
CA ALA A 385 -11.08 -2.29 12.71
C ALA A 385 -10.96 -3.27 13.88
N ILE A 386 -12.09 -3.55 14.51
CA ILE A 386 -12.24 -4.53 15.57
C ILE A 386 -13.01 -5.70 14.99
N LEU A 387 -12.38 -6.87 14.95
CA LEU A 387 -12.96 -8.11 14.45
C LEU A 387 -13.32 -8.99 15.64
N ASN A 388 -14.59 -9.01 16.02
CA ASN A 388 -15.12 -9.91 17.05
C ASN A 388 -15.72 -11.12 16.33
N LEU A 389 -15.05 -12.27 16.41
CA LEU A 389 -15.34 -13.44 15.60
C LEU A 389 -15.56 -14.68 16.44
N GLN A 390 -16.50 -15.51 15.98
CA GLN A 390 -16.67 -16.88 16.42
C GLN A 390 -16.04 -17.80 15.38
N LEU A 391 -14.91 -18.39 15.72
CA LEU A 391 -14.17 -19.31 14.86
C LEU A 391 -14.83 -20.70 14.81
N GLY A 392 -14.48 -21.50 13.83
CA GLY A 392 -14.95 -22.87 13.68
C GLY A 392 -14.26 -23.86 14.63
N ARG A 393 -13.09 -23.51 15.16
CA ARG A 393 -12.33 -24.29 16.15
C ARG A 393 -11.69 -23.40 17.21
N GLU A 394 -11.38 -24.00 18.35
CA GLU A 394 -10.66 -23.32 19.44
C GLU A 394 -9.21 -23.01 19.06
N THR A 395 -8.65 -21.97 19.68
CA THR A 395 -7.26 -21.56 19.54
C THR A 395 -6.80 -20.86 20.83
N SER A 396 -5.51 -20.52 20.89
CA SER A 396 -4.91 -19.68 21.92
C SER A 396 -4.50 -18.31 21.36
N VAL A 397 -4.19 -17.35 22.24
CA VAL A 397 -3.62 -16.05 21.83
C VAL A 397 -2.29 -16.26 21.12
N GLU A 398 -1.46 -17.15 21.64
CA GLU A 398 -0.13 -17.45 21.12
C GLU A 398 -0.21 -18.06 19.73
N ASP A 399 -1.03 -19.09 19.54
CA ASP A 399 -1.18 -19.78 18.24
C ASP A 399 -1.77 -18.86 17.19
N LEU A 400 -2.82 -18.09 17.55
CA LEU A 400 -3.46 -17.15 16.65
C LEU A 400 -2.52 -16.01 16.22
N ASN A 401 -1.77 -15.45 17.17
CA ASN A 401 -0.79 -14.40 16.90
C ASN A 401 0.37 -14.93 16.04
N GLU A 402 0.88 -16.14 16.32
CA GLU A 402 1.94 -16.74 15.50
C GLU A 402 1.46 -17.03 14.08
N PHE A 403 0.26 -17.60 13.92
CA PHE A 403 -0.34 -17.82 12.61
C PHE A 403 -0.44 -16.51 11.80
N LEU A 404 -0.97 -15.45 12.42
CA LEU A 404 -1.13 -14.15 11.75
C LEU A 404 0.22 -13.46 11.49
N ARG A 405 1.21 -13.65 12.38
CA ARG A 405 2.58 -13.18 12.16
C ARG A 405 3.19 -13.85 10.92
N GLN A 406 3.04 -15.16 10.78
CA GLN A 406 3.51 -15.89 9.61
C GLN A 406 2.84 -15.37 8.33
N LYS A 407 1.53 -15.13 8.36
CA LYS A 407 0.82 -14.55 7.21
C LYS A 407 1.30 -13.13 6.87
N ALA A 408 1.58 -12.30 7.86
CA ALA A 408 2.06 -10.94 7.66
C ALA A 408 3.49 -10.87 7.12
N LEU A 409 4.38 -11.78 7.53
CA LEU A 409 5.81 -11.69 7.23
C LEU A 409 6.27 -12.63 6.12
N HIS A 410 5.63 -13.80 5.96
CA HIS A 410 6.12 -14.90 5.11
C HIS A 410 5.10 -15.38 4.06
N SER A 411 4.02 -14.64 3.82
CA SER A 411 3.07 -15.00 2.77
C SER A 411 2.98 -13.94 1.69
N SER A 412 2.29 -14.26 0.60
CA SER A 412 1.95 -13.31 -0.47
C SER A 412 1.13 -12.10 0.02
N LEU A 413 0.59 -12.15 1.25
CA LEU A 413 -0.17 -11.06 1.88
C LEU A 413 0.68 -10.07 2.70
N GLN A 414 2.00 -10.20 2.72
CA GLN A 414 2.90 -9.30 3.45
C GLN A 414 2.77 -7.80 3.10
N GLN A 415 2.19 -7.49 1.95
CA GLN A 415 1.89 -6.11 1.55
C GLN A 415 0.46 -5.67 1.92
N GLN A 416 -0.38 -6.59 2.36
CA GLN A 416 -1.74 -6.34 2.83
C GLN A 416 -1.82 -6.36 4.35
N ILE A 417 -1.11 -7.26 4.99
CA ILE A 417 -1.14 -7.45 6.45
C ILE A 417 0.23 -7.07 7.02
N GLY A 418 0.27 -6.07 7.87
CA GLY A 418 1.40 -5.75 8.73
C GLY A 418 1.21 -6.33 10.13
N TYR A 419 2.25 -6.29 10.95
CA TYR A 419 2.23 -6.85 12.30
C TYR A 419 3.01 -5.96 13.28
N THR A 420 2.47 -5.72 14.46
CA THR A 420 3.18 -5.02 15.53
C THR A 420 3.16 -5.81 16.83
N VAL A 421 4.27 -5.75 17.55
CA VAL A 421 4.45 -6.31 18.91
C VAL A 421 4.58 -5.21 19.95
N SER A 422 4.37 -3.95 19.57
CA SER A 422 4.53 -2.81 20.48
C SER A 422 3.37 -2.73 21.44
N THR A 423 3.67 -2.65 22.73
CA THR A 423 2.70 -2.39 23.80
C THR A 423 2.29 -0.92 23.89
N GLU A 424 2.96 -0.02 23.17
CA GLU A 424 2.73 1.43 23.17
C GLU A 424 2.10 1.93 21.86
N ALA A 425 1.68 1.02 20.98
CA ALA A 425 1.14 1.34 19.65
C ALA A 425 -0.14 2.18 19.75
N VAL A 426 -0.17 3.31 19.04
CA VAL A 426 -1.32 4.20 18.91
C VAL A 426 -1.50 4.65 17.47
N SER A 427 -2.63 5.26 17.15
CA SER A 427 -3.00 5.61 15.76
C SER A 427 -1.93 6.41 15.00
N THR A 428 -1.23 7.33 15.66
CA THR A 428 -0.21 8.18 15.00
C THR A 428 1.02 7.40 14.53
N ASP A 429 1.30 6.23 15.13
CA ASP A 429 2.45 5.40 14.75
C ASP A 429 2.27 4.73 13.39
N PHE A 430 1.02 4.63 12.94
CA PHE A 430 0.66 3.96 11.68
C PHE A 430 0.40 4.93 10.52
N VAL A 431 0.58 6.23 10.73
CA VAL A 431 0.50 7.22 9.64
C VAL A 431 1.60 6.95 8.60
N GLY A 432 1.20 6.75 7.36
CA GLY A 432 2.10 6.40 6.26
C GLY A 432 2.41 4.91 6.12
N SER A 433 1.74 4.03 6.89
CA SER A 433 1.81 2.58 6.69
C SER A 433 1.34 2.21 5.29
N ARG A 434 2.09 1.32 4.61
CA ARG A 434 1.82 0.90 3.22
C ARG A 434 0.92 -0.33 3.12
N GLN A 435 0.80 -1.08 4.21
CA GLN A 435 -0.08 -2.24 4.31
C GLN A 435 -1.54 -1.79 4.35
N ALA A 436 -2.45 -2.68 3.99
CA ALA A 436 -3.88 -2.44 4.08
C ALA A 436 -4.34 -2.37 5.55
N CYS A 437 -3.70 -3.16 6.42
CA CYS A 437 -3.84 -3.07 7.88
C CYS A 437 -2.55 -3.49 8.58
N VAL A 438 -2.45 -3.16 9.88
CA VAL A 438 -1.41 -3.64 10.79
C VAL A 438 -2.10 -4.29 11.99
N LEU A 439 -1.87 -5.58 12.18
CA LEU A 439 -2.39 -6.34 13.31
C LEU A 439 -1.67 -5.93 14.61
N ASP A 440 -2.45 -5.66 15.64
CA ASP A 440 -1.96 -5.39 16.99
C ASP A 440 -1.97 -6.70 17.81
N SER A 441 -0.83 -7.37 17.87
CA SER A 441 -0.73 -8.66 18.56
C SER A 441 -0.85 -8.55 20.08
N GLN A 442 -0.57 -7.37 20.64
CA GLN A 442 -0.66 -7.16 22.08
C GLN A 442 -2.11 -6.96 22.55
N ALA A 443 -3.00 -6.63 21.64
CA ALA A 443 -4.42 -6.44 21.92
C ALA A 443 -5.27 -7.67 21.59
N THR A 444 -4.71 -8.75 21.06
CA THR A 444 -5.43 -9.98 20.72
C THR A 444 -6.07 -10.60 21.95
N ILE A 445 -7.36 -10.93 21.86
CA ILE A 445 -8.12 -11.62 22.91
C ILE A 445 -8.66 -12.93 22.35
N VAL A 446 -8.52 -14.03 23.09
CA VAL A 446 -9.10 -15.33 22.74
C VAL A 446 -9.74 -15.96 23.97
N ASP A 447 -10.94 -16.51 23.78
CA ASP A 447 -11.66 -17.34 24.76
C ASP A 447 -12.31 -18.51 24.02
N GLY A 448 -11.70 -19.69 24.12
CA GLY A 448 -12.09 -20.87 23.36
C GLY A 448 -12.00 -20.64 21.85
N ASN A 449 -13.14 -20.60 21.17
CA ASN A 449 -13.24 -20.30 19.75
C ASN A 449 -13.71 -18.85 19.45
N SER A 450 -13.87 -18.03 20.48
CA SER A 450 -14.14 -16.59 20.32
C SER A 450 -12.85 -15.82 20.29
N CYS A 451 -12.70 -14.90 19.34
CA CYS A 451 -11.54 -14.01 19.31
C CYS A 451 -11.93 -12.56 19.00
N VAL A 452 -11.12 -11.64 19.53
CA VAL A 452 -11.17 -10.22 19.17
C VAL A 452 -9.79 -9.80 18.66
N LEU A 453 -9.76 -9.31 17.42
CA LEU A 453 -8.54 -8.78 16.78
C LEU A 453 -8.68 -7.30 16.50
N TYR A 454 -7.57 -6.59 16.61
CA TYR A 454 -7.49 -5.17 16.35
C TYR A 454 -6.55 -4.92 15.17
N CYS A 455 -7.07 -4.22 14.16
CA CYS A 455 -6.38 -3.96 12.89
C CYS A 455 -6.31 -2.46 12.68
N TRP A 456 -5.13 -1.86 12.88
CA TRP A 456 -4.86 -0.47 12.53
C TRP A 456 -4.75 -0.31 11.02
N TYR A 457 -5.27 0.77 10.45
CA TYR A 457 -5.10 1.04 9.03
C TYR A 457 -5.05 2.53 8.71
N ASP A 458 -4.03 2.93 7.95
CA ASP A 458 -4.01 4.26 7.34
C ASP A 458 -5.04 4.29 6.22
N ASN A 459 -6.22 4.81 6.55
CA ASN A 459 -7.39 4.83 5.66
C ASN A 459 -7.21 5.73 4.43
N GLU A 460 -6.13 6.50 4.35
CA GLU A 460 -5.77 7.35 3.23
C GLU A 460 -4.57 6.80 2.45
N PHE A 461 -3.38 6.73 3.07
CA PHE A 461 -2.14 6.33 2.40
C PHE A 461 -2.05 4.81 2.19
N GLY A 462 -2.34 4.01 3.21
CA GLY A 462 -2.35 2.55 3.10
C GLY A 462 -3.37 2.08 2.05
N TYR A 463 -4.56 2.67 2.06
CA TYR A 463 -5.56 2.43 1.02
C TYR A 463 -5.06 2.85 -0.37
N SER A 464 -4.43 4.03 -0.50
CA SER A 464 -3.87 4.49 -1.77
C SER A 464 -2.78 3.56 -2.30
N CYS A 465 -2.02 2.90 -1.41
CA CYS A 465 -1.08 1.85 -1.82
C CYS A 465 -1.81 0.63 -2.41
N GLN A 466 -2.95 0.21 -1.86
CA GLN A 466 -3.75 -0.88 -2.43
C GLN A 466 -4.34 -0.49 -3.79
N VAL A 467 -4.81 0.75 -3.93
CA VAL A 467 -5.25 1.31 -5.23
C VAL A 467 -4.16 1.16 -6.29
N VAL A 468 -2.91 1.54 -5.97
CA VAL A 468 -1.80 1.45 -6.92
C VAL A 468 -1.46 -0.02 -7.24
N ARG A 469 -1.55 -0.96 -6.28
CA ARG A 469 -1.38 -2.39 -6.56
C ARG A 469 -2.45 -2.94 -7.50
N CYS A 470 -3.71 -2.55 -7.30
CA CYS A 470 -4.78 -2.87 -8.25
C CYS A 470 -4.49 -2.27 -9.64
N LEU A 471 -3.95 -1.05 -9.69
CA LEU A 471 -3.61 -0.38 -10.94
C LEU A 471 -2.46 -1.08 -11.67
N GLU A 472 -1.41 -1.49 -10.96
CA GLU A 472 -0.30 -2.30 -11.51
C GLU A 472 -0.83 -3.62 -12.10
N LYS A 473 -1.66 -4.35 -11.37
CA LYS A 473 -2.29 -5.58 -11.87
C LYS A 473 -3.19 -5.31 -13.07
N PHE A 474 -3.93 -4.21 -13.04
CA PHE A 474 -4.82 -3.81 -14.14
C PHE A 474 -4.05 -3.40 -15.39
N ALA A 475 -2.84 -2.89 -15.25
CA ALA A 475 -1.90 -2.64 -16.35
C ALA A 475 -1.23 -3.93 -16.87
N GLY A 476 -1.31 -5.04 -16.14
CA GLY A 476 -0.61 -6.28 -16.46
C GLY A 476 0.84 -6.31 -16.00
N VAL A 477 1.22 -5.45 -15.03
CA VAL A 477 2.58 -5.43 -14.46
C VAL A 477 2.83 -6.73 -13.70
N VAL A 478 3.96 -7.36 -13.98
CA VAL A 478 4.45 -8.55 -13.27
C VAL A 478 5.82 -8.26 -12.70
N TRP A 479 5.95 -8.47 -11.38
CA TRP A 479 7.21 -8.34 -10.67
C TRP A 479 7.64 -9.70 -10.12
N PRO A 480 8.74 -10.30 -10.63
CA PRO A 480 9.40 -11.39 -9.92
C PRO A 480 9.81 -10.94 -8.52
N SER A 481 9.59 -11.77 -7.52
CA SER A 481 9.91 -11.46 -6.12
C SER A 481 10.83 -12.51 -5.54
N TYR A 482 11.88 -12.10 -4.85
CA TYR A 482 12.90 -13.00 -4.27
C TYR A 482 13.17 -12.63 -2.80
N PRO A 483 13.55 -13.61 -1.95
CA PRO A 483 13.73 -15.02 -2.33
C PRO A 483 12.40 -15.65 -2.76
N LEU A 484 12.48 -16.65 -3.63
CA LEU A 484 11.31 -17.48 -3.93
C LEU A 484 10.85 -18.13 -2.61
N GLU A 485 9.60 -17.87 -2.23
CA GLU A 485 8.99 -18.55 -1.09
C GLU A 485 8.76 -20.00 -1.52
N GLY A 486 9.22 -20.96 -0.73
CA GLY A 486 8.87 -22.36 -0.97
C GLY A 486 7.35 -22.53 -0.92
N GLU A 487 6.80 -23.30 -1.85
CA GLU A 487 5.38 -23.66 -1.89
C GLU A 487 4.90 -24.30 -0.59
#